data_54f294f0e347c9ceff816bf391c6f115
#
_entry.id   54f294f0e347c9ceff816bf391c6f115
#
_cell.length_a   1.000
_cell.length_b   1.000
_cell.length_c   1.000
_cell.angle_alpha   90.00
_cell.angle_beta   90.00
_cell.angle_gamma   90.00
#
_symmetry.space_group_name_H-M   'P 1'
#
loop_
_entity.id
_entity.type
_entity.pdbx_description
1 polymer ?
#
loop_
_entity_poly.entity_id
_entity_poly.type
_entity_poly.pdbx_seq_one_letter_code
_entity_poly.pdbx_strand_id
1 'polypeptide(L)'
;MSRCRVEITAGAAVLFPLLFYLDDSGIFSAVLPAVFFHETGHCISARMYGGRILSFRMSLSGLCLETTPFSSSLSEAVCAAAGPLCGLLWAALCSCIPGEWWERCRDVSLYFSVCNLLPAQPLDGGRILYALCGNAKAVRIVSAGTGTVCIAAAVFTRRWGLALLAVWILAEQLTA
;
A
#
# COMPACT_ATOMS: atom_id res chain seq x y z
N MET A 1 21.12 7.21 19.18
CA MET A 1 20.47 7.31 17.86
C MET A 1 20.24 5.90 17.37
N SER A 2 19.01 5.38 17.42
CA SER A 2 18.66 4.08 16.83
C SER A 2 18.80 4.19 15.31
N ARG A 3 19.67 3.36 14.72
CA ARG A 3 19.82 3.30 13.26
C ARG A 3 18.56 2.68 12.67
N CYS A 4 17.96 3.33 11.68
CA CYS A 4 16.90 2.74 10.88
C CYS A 4 17.44 1.47 10.21
N ARG A 5 16.75 0.34 10.37
CA ARG A 5 17.16 -0.93 9.78
C ARG A 5 16.50 -1.07 8.41
N VAL A 6 17.29 -1.37 7.40
CA VAL A 6 16.77 -1.71 6.06
C VAL A 6 16.96 -3.21 5.86
N GLU A 7 15.86 -3.92 5.64
CA GLU A 7 15.85 -5.36 5.42
C GLU A 7 15.25 -5.65 4.03
N ILE A 8 16.00 -6.38 3.22
CA ILE A 8 15.50 -6.89 1.93
C ILE A 8 15.52 -8.40 2.01
N THR A 9 14.35 -9.02 1.87
CA THR A 9 14.29 -10.50 1.85
C THR A 9 14.93 -11.03 0.58
N ALA A 10 15.57 -12.20 0.65
CA ALA A 10 16.20 -12.84 -0.51
C ALA A 10 15.22 -13.03 -1.68
N GLY A 11 13.96 -13.38 -1.38
CA GLY A 11 12.92 -13.49 -2.41
C GLY A 11 12.62 -12.18 -3.12
N ALA A 12 12.57 -11.06 -2.39
CA ALA A 12 12.37 -9.74 -2.98
C ALA A 12 13.57 -9.32 -3.84
N ALA A 13 14.80 -9.57 -3.35
CA ALA A 13 16.03 -9.23 -4.06
C ALA A 13 16.18 -9.93 -5.41
N VAL A 14 15.55 -11.10 -5.59
CA VAL A 14 15.55 -11.83 -6.86
C VAL A 14 14.33 -11.48 -7.70
N LEU A 15 13.13 -11.43 -7.08
CA LEU A 15 11.88 -11.25 -7.82
C LEU A 15 11.76 -9.86 -8.45
N PHE A 16 12.11 -8.79 -7.74
CA PHE A 16 11.94 -7.43 -8.27
C PHE A 16 12.82 -7.15 -9.49
N PRO A 17 14.13 -7.46 -9.50
CA PRO A 17 14.95 -7.33 -10.72
C PRO A 17 14.46 -8.20 -11.87
N LEU A 18 13.98 -9.43 -11.57
CA LEU A 18 13.45 -10.33 -12.58
C LEU A 18 12.16 -9.77 -13.21
N LEU A 19 11.23 -9.27 -12.41
CA LEU A 19 10.01 -8.63 -12.89
C LEU A 19 10.32 -7.38 -13.72
N PHE A 20 11.29 -6.58 -13.29
CA PHE A 20 11.74 -5.42 -14.06
C PHE A 20 12.35 -5.80 -15.40
N TYR A 21 13.14 -6.89 -15.43
CA TYR A 21 13.76 -7.39 -16.65
C TYR A 21 12.74 -7.99 -17.64
N LEU A 22 11.67 -8.62 -17.12
CA LEU A 22 10.62 -9.25 -17.93
C LEU A 22 9.48 -8.30 -18.30
N ASP A 23 9.54 -7.03 -17.87
CA ASP A 23 8.48 -6.06 -18.10
C ASP A 23 8.63 -5.31 -19.42
N ASP A 24 8.20 -5.92 -20.50
CA ASP A 24 8.13 -5.29 -21.82
C ASP A 24 7.11 -4.13 -21.88
N SER A 25 6.17 -4.09 -20.94
CA SER A 25 5.10 -3.07 -20.89
C SER A 25 5.53 -1.76 -20.25
N GLY A 26 6.62 -1.75 -19.47
CA GLY A 26 7.08 -0.62 -18.67
C GLY A 26 6.17 -0.30 -17.44
N ILE A 27 5.22 -1.17 -17.12
CA ILE A 27 4.34 -0.99 -15.95
C ILE A 27 5.16 -1.07 -14.66
N PHE A 28 6.11 -1.99 -14.58
CA PHE A 28 6.92 -2.17 -13.39
C PHE A 28 7.81 -0.95 -13.11
N SER A 29 8.30 -0.28 -14.17
CA SER A 29 9.03 0.99 -14.05
C SER A 29 8.16 2.11 -13.43
N ALA A 30 6.84 2.07 -13.65
CA ALA A 30 5.88 3.01 -13.06
C ALA A 30 5.47 2.65 -11.63
N VAL A 31 5.59 1.37 -11.23
CA VAL A 31 5.31 0.91 -9.84
C VAL A 31 6.34 1.50 -8.87
N LEU A 32 7.60 1.60 -9.25
CA LEU A 32 8.66 2.11 -8.37
C LEU A 32 8.39 3.52 -7.84
N PRO A 33 8.13 4.54 -8.68
CA PRO A 33 7.77 5.86 -8.18
C PRO A 33 6.42 5.88 -7.44
N ALA A 34 5.44 5.08 -7.83
CA ALA A 34 4.17 4.99 -7.14
C ALA A 34 4.35 4.54 -5.68
N VAL A 35 5.10 3.45 -5.46
CA VAL A 35 5.43 2.96 -4.12
C VAL A 35 6.30 3.97 -3.36
N PHE A 36 7.31 4.55 -4.01
CA PHE A 36 8.20 5.53 -3.38
C PHE A 36 7.44 6.73 -2.82
N PHE A 37 6.56 7.35 -3.60
CA PHE A 37 5.78 8.50 -3.15
C PHE A 37 4.76 8.12 -2.07
N HIS A 38 4.14 6.95 -2.19
CA HIS A 38 3.25 6.41 -1.17
C HIS A 38 3.97 6.26 0.18
N GLU A 39 5.09 5.55 0.23
CA GLU A 39 5.85 5.36 1.46
C GLU A 39 6.43 6.68 2.02
N THR A 40 6.78 7.61 1.13
CA THR A 40 7.23 8.95 1.53
C THR A 40 6.13 9.67 2.31
N GLY A 41 4.85 9.53 1.92
CA GLY A 41 3.72 10.07 2.66
C GLY A 41 3.67 9.57 4.10
N HIS A 42 3.79 8.25 4.30
CA HIS A 42 3.86 7.66 5.64
C HIS A 42 5.07 8.16 6.44
N CYS A 43 6.25 8.24 5.82
CA CYS A 43 7.47 8.68 6.48
C CYS A 43 7.38 10.14 6.96
N ILE A 44 6.86 11.04 6.12
CA ILE A 44 6.70 12.46 6.46
C ILE A 44 5.70 12.58 7.60
N SER A 45 4.53 11.96 7.46
CA SER A 45 3.48 12.01 8.48
C SER A 45 3.93 11.42 9.81
N ALA A 46 4.59 10.25 9.79
CA ALA A 46 5.11 9.62 11.00
C ALA A 46 6.05 10.58 11.76
N ARG A 47 6.96 11.26 11.06
CA ARG A 47 7.87 12.24 11.68
C ARG A 47 7.15 13.46 12.23
N MET A 48 6.12 13.97 11.54
CA MET A 48 5.32 15.11 11.99
C MET A 48 4.59 14.81 13.30
N TYR A 49 4.13 13.58 13.49
CA TYR A 49 3.44 13.13 14.71
C TYR A 49 4.39 12.52 15.76
N GLY A 50 5.69 12.75 15.64
CA GLY A 50 6.69 12.33 16.63
C GLY A 50 7.03 10.84 16.58
N GLY A 51 6.54 10.10 15.60
CA GLY A 51 6.88 8.72 15.34
C GLY A 51 8.33 8.59 14.85
N ARG A 52 8.99 7.50 15.26
CA ARG A 52 10.32 7.14 14.76
C ARG A 52 10.20 5.98 13.81
N ILE A 53 10.86 6.08 12.66
CA ILE A 53 10.98 4.98 11.72
C ILE A 53 11.98 3.98 12.31
N LEU A 54 11.53 2.76 12.54
CA LEU A 54 12.33 1.68 13.12
C LEU A 54 12.98 0.85 12.01
N SER A 55 12.18 0.42 11.04
CA SER A 55 12.68 -0.39 9.93
C SER A 55 11.93 -0.16 8.63
N PHE A 56 12.63 -0.37 7.52
CA PHE A 56 12.08 -0.57 6.20
C PHE A 56 12.30 -2.03 5.81
N ARG A 57 11.23 -2.79 5.63
CA ARG A 57 11.32 -4.18 5.20
C ARG A 57 10.72 -4.34 3.81
N MET A 58 11.54 -4.76 2.86
CA MET A 58 11.11 -5.12 1.51
C MET A 58 10.96 -6.64 1.43
N SER A 59 9.72 -7.10 1.21
CA SER A 59 9.38 -8.52 1.13
C SER A 59 8.57 -8.82 -0.14
N LEU A 60 8.24 -10.09 -0.37
CA LEU A 60 7.36 -10.49 -1.47
C LEU A 60 5.94 -9.91 -1.36
N SER A 61 5.51 -9.58 -0.14
CA SER A 61 4.21 -8.92 0.12
C SER A 61 4.24 -7.40 -0.06
N GLY A 62 5.41 -6.81 -0.37
CA GLY A 62 5.60 -5.38 -0.58
C GLY A 62 6.60 -4.73 0.35
N LEU A 63 6.56 -3.40 0.41
CA LEU A 63 7.34 -2.58 1.33
C LEU A 63 6.55 -2.38 2.62
N CYS A 64 7.16 -2.66 3.75
CA CYS A 64 6.58 -2.45 5.07
C CYS A 64 7.41 -1.46 5.85
N LEU A 65 6.78 -0.37 6.30
CA LEU A 65 7.36 0.65 7.16
C LEU A 65 6.95 0.37 8.60
N GLU A 66 7.93 0.04 9.46
CA GLU A 66 7.69 -0.08 10.90
C GLU A 66 8.00 1.26 11.58
N THR A 67 7.05 1.74 12.36
CA THR A 67 7.18 2.97 13.16
C THR A 67 6.95 2.68 14.64
N THR A 68 7.43 3.56 15.50
CA THR A 68 7.00 3.53 16.91
C THR A 68 5.49 3.78 17.00
N PRO A 69 4.80 3.22 18.02
CA PRO A 69 3.40 3.50 18.25
C PRO A 69 3.12 5.00 18.34
N PHE A 70 2.02 5.43 17.78
CA PHE A 70 1.58 6.82 17.84
C PHE A 70 0.91 7.13 19.17
N SER A 71 0.95 8.38 19.60
CA SER A 71 0.36 8.85 20.85
C SER A 71 -1.17 8.89 20.83
N SER A 72 -1.79 8.87 19.66
CA SER A 72 -3.25 8.89 19.50
C SER A 72 -3.71 8.12 18.26
N SER A 73 -4.93 7.59 18.33
CA SER A 73 -5.59 6.93 17.20
C SER A 73 -5.73 7.85 15.99
N LEU A 74 -5.95 9.13 16.23
CA LEU A 74 -6.03 10.10 15.14
C LEU A 74 -4.69 10.24 14.40
N SER A 75 -3.57 10.32 15.13
CA SER A 75 -2.23 10.36 14.52
C SER A 75 -1.95 9.12 13.69
N GLU A 76 -2.39 7.96 14.15
CA GLU A 76 -2.25 6.69 13.40
C GLU A 76 -3.11 6.71 12.13
N ALA A 77 -4.37 7.14 12.22
CA ALA A 77 -5.26 7.25 11.06
C ALA A 77 -4.72 8.23 10.02
N VAL A 78 -4.23 9.40 10.44
CA VAL A 78 -3.63 10.40 9.53
C VAL A 78 -2.36 9.85 8.90
N CYS A 79 -1.51 9.16 9.67
CA CYS A 79 -0.31 8.53 9.12
C CYS A 79 -0.67 7.47 8.08
N ALA A 80 -1.67 6.63 8.35
CA ALA A 80 -2.13 5.63 7.40
C ALA A 80 -2.75 6.26 6.12
N ALA A 81 -3.46 7.39 6.25
CA ALA A 81 -4.02 8.09 5.10
C ALA A 81 -2.96 8.83 4.26
N ALA A 82 -1.84 9.23 4.87
CA ALA A 82 -0.82 10.05 4.22
C ALA A 82 -0.15 9.37 3.03
N GLY A 83 0.05 8.04 3.09
CA GLY A 83 0.58 7.25 1.97
C GLY A 83 -0.29 7.35 0.72
N PRO A 84 -1.55 6.88 0.79
CA PRO A 84 -2.47 6.98 -0.34
C PRO A 84 -2.64 8.41 -0.85
N LEU A 85 -2.74 9.41 0.04
CA LEU A 85 -2.86 10.82 -0.35
C LEU A 85 -1.63 11.32 -1.12
N CYS A 86 -0.42 10.96 -0.69
CA CYS A 86 0.80 11.31 -1.39
C CYS A 86 0.87 10.61 -2.77
N GLY A 87 0.43 9.35 -2.87
CA GLY A 87 0.30 8.63 -4.14
C GLY A 87 -0.72 9.29 -5.09
N LEU A 88 -1.87 9.75 -4.58
CA LEU A 88 -2.85 10.52 -5.37
C LEU A 88 -2.28 11.85 -5.85
N LEU A 89 -1.53 12.55 -5.01
CA LEU A 89 -0.85 13.79 -5.40
C LEU A 89 0.17 13.53 -6.51
N TRP A 90 0.95 12.46 -6.40
CA TRP A 90 1.89 12.04 -7.45
C TRP A 90 1.16 11.74 -8.76
N ALA A 91 0.04 11.01 -8.71
CA ALA A 91 -0.79 10.76 -9.89
C ALA A 91 -1.29 12.05 -10.54
N ALA A 92 -1.74 13.02 -9.73
CA ALA A 92 -2.16 14.33 -10.23
C ALA A 92 -1.01 15.09 -10.91
N LEU A 93 0.20 15.04 -10.36
CA LEU A 93 1.39 15.63 -10.98
C LEU A 93 1.72 14.95 -12.31
N CYS A 94 1.69 13.63 -12.37
CA CYS A 94 1.90 12.88 -13.62
C CYS A 94 0.88 13.25 -14.70
N SER A 95 -0.37 13.58 -14.33
CA SER A 95 -1.41 14.00 -15.28
C SER A 95 -1.11 15.32 -16.00
N CYS A 96 -0.21 16.13 -15.44
CA CYS A 96 0.20 17.41 -16.04
C CYS A 96 1.34 17.28 -17.06
N ILE A 97 1.92 16.09 -17.19
CA ILE A 97 3.10 15.86 -18.03
C ILE A 97 2.69 14.94 -19.19
N PRO A 98 2.84 15.34 -20.44
CA PRO A 98 2.49 14.50 -21.58
C PRO A 98 3.51 13.36 -21.75
N GLY A 99 3.04 12.19 -22.17
CA GLY A 99 3.85 11.03 -22.51
C GLY A 99 3.35 9.74 -21.87
N GLU A 100 3.47 8.64 -22.60
CA GLU A 100 2.95 7.32 -22.22
C GLU A 100 3.48 6.83 -20.87
N TRP A 101 4.74 7.10 -20.54
CA TRP A 101 5.31 6.70 -19.26
C TRP A 101 4.66 7.44 -18.08
N TRP A 102 4.37 8.76 -18.24
CA TRP A 102 3.69 9.55 -17.22
C TRP A 102 2.24 9.12 -17.05
N GLU A 103 1.55 8.75 -18.13
CA GLU A 103 0.20 8.17 -18.06
C GLU A 103 0.20 6.86 -17.29
N ARG A 104 1.19 5.99 -17.53
CA ARG A 104 1.36 4.74 -16.75
C ARG A 104 1.62 5.02 -15.28
N CYS A 105 2.50 5.97 -14.94
CA CYS A 105 2.76 6.40 -13.56
C CYS A 105 1.48 6.90 -12.89
N ARG A 106 0.70 7.72 -13.58
CA ARG A 106 -0.61 8.19 -13.10
C ARG A 106 -1.54 7.01 -12.79
N ASP A 107 -1.75 6.14 -13.75
CA ASP A 107 -2.72 5.05 -13.64
C ASP A 107 -2.33 4.03 -12.56
N VAL A 108 -1.06 3.65 -12.50
CA VAL A 108 -0.52 2.78 -11.46
C VAL A 108 -0.68 3.42 -10.08
N SER A 109 -0.34 4.71 -9.94
CA SER A 109 -0.43 5.40 -8.65
C SER A 109 -1.88 5.59 -8.19
N LEU A 110 -2.81 5.90 -9.11
CA LEU A 110 -4.24 5.95 -8.82
C LEU A 110 -4.74 4.59 -8.34
N TYR A 111 -4.45 3.53 -9.08
CA TYR A 111 -4.87 2.17 -8.73
C TYR A 111 -4.31 1.76 -7.38
N PHE A 112 -3.00 1.96 -7.15
CA PHE A 112 -2.32 1.60 -5.92
C PHE A 112 -2.90 2.36 -4.72
N SER A 113 -3.12 3.67 -4.84
CA SER A 113 -3.67 4.50 -3.77
C SER A 113 -5.12 4.14 -3.45
N VAL A 114 -5.96 3.92 -4.47
CA VAL A 114 -7.36 3.51 -4.27
C VAL A 114 -7.45 2.14 -3.62
N CYS A 115 -6.63 1.17 -4.06
CA CYS A 115 -6.57 -0.14 -3.42
C CYS A 115 -6.15 -0.05 -1.96
N ASN A 116 -5.14 0.79 -1.62
CA ASN A 116 -4.70 0.96 -0.24
C ASN A 116 -5.73 1.68 0.65
N LEU A 117 -6.67 2.42 0.09
CA LEU A 117 -7.79 3.03 0.84
C LEU A 117 -8.95 2.07 1.11
N LEU A 118 -8.95 0.86 0.54
CA LEU A 118 -10.00 -0.12 0.85
C LEU A 118 -9.98 -0.45 2.35
N PRO A 119 -11.16 -0.55 2.99
CA PRO A 119 -11.28 -0.77 4.44
C PRO A 119 -10.99 -2.23 4.80
N ALA A 120 -9.81 -2.71 4.48
CA ALA A 120 -9.38 -4.09 4.70
C ALA A 120 -7.93 -4.17 5.15
N GLN A 121 -7.65 -4.93 6.20
CA GLN A 121 -6.27 -5.28 6.54
C GLN A 121 -5.72 -6.28 5.49
N PRO A 122 -4.44 -6.17 5.12
CA PRO A 122 -3.38 -5.32 5.70
C PRO A 122 -3.22 -3.92 5.06
N LEU A 123 -4.18 -3.45 4.28
CA LEU A 123 -4.15 -2.17 3.58
C LEU A 123 -4.27 -0.98 4.54
N ASP A 124 -3.86 0.21 4.10
CA ASP A 124 -3.93 1.43 4.92
C ASP A 124 -5.35 1.81 5.32
N GLY A 125 -6.34 1.59 4.45
CA GLY A 125 -7.76 1.78 4.79
C GLY A 125 -8.21 0.90 5.94
N GLY A 126 -7.69 -0.32 6.06
CA GLY A 126 -7.92 -1.18 7.23
C GLY A 126 -7.25 -0.65 8.49
N ARG A 127 -6.05 -0.05 8.38
CA ARG A 127 -5.36 0.61 9.50
C ARG A 127 -6.13 1.86 9.96
N ILE A 128 -6.61 2.67 9.02
CA ILE A 128 -7.48 3.83 9.33
C ILE A 128 -8.73 3.35 10.07
N LEU A 129 -9.39 2.33 9.55
CA LEU A 129 -10.60 1.78 10.18
C LEU A 129 -10.32 1.29 11.61
N TYR A 130 -9.21 0.57 11.81
CA TYR A 130 -8.81 0.09 13.14
C TYR A 130 -8.51 1.24 14.10
N ALA A 131 -7.77 2.25 13.66
CA ALA A 131 -7.44 3.42 14.46
C ALA A 131 -8.69 4.19 14.92
N LEU A 132 -9.72 4.28 14.06
CA LEU A 132 -10.95 5.00 14.39
C LEU A 132 -11.94 4.19 15.22
N CYS A 133 -12.07 2.88 14.97
CA CYS A 133 -13.06 2.02 15.63
C CYS A 133 -12.54 1.35 16.91
N GLY A 134 -11.22 1.11 17.02
CA GLY A 134 -10.60 0.40 18.14
C GLY A 134 -11.03 -1.06 18.31
N ASN A 135 -11.75 -1.63 17.33
CA ASN A 135 -12.36 -2.96 17.42
C ASN A 135 -11.82 -3.89 16.33
N ALA A 136 -10.87 -4.75 16.72
CA ALA A 136 -10.24 -5.70 15.78
C ALA A 136 -11.24 -6.67 15.13
N LYS A 137 -12.29 -7.11 15.86
CA LYS A 137 -13.31 -8.02 15.30
C LYS A 137 -14.13 -7.34 14.21
N ALA A 138 -14.53 -6.08 14.42
CA ALA A 138 -15.27 -5.31 13.43
C ALA A 138 -14.42 -5.10 12.17
N VAL A 139 -13.15 -4.75 12.33
CA VAL A 139 -12.21 -4.58 11.20
C VAL A 139 -12.03 -5.88 10.42
N ARG A 140 -11.90 -7.02 11.10
CA ARG A 140 -11.81 -8.33 10.45
C ARG A 140 -13.05 -8.66 9.62
N ILE A 141 -14.25 -8.40 10.15
CA ILE A 141 -15.52 -8.63 9.43
C ILE A 141 -15.58 -7.74 8.18
N VAL A 142 -15.26 -6.46 8.31
CA VAL A 142 -15.24 -5.52 7.17
C VAL A 142 -14.18 -5.93 6.14
N SER A 143 -12.98 -6.33 6.58
CA SER A 143 -11.92 -6.82 5.68
C SER A 143 -12.36 -8.04 4.88
N ALA A 144 -12.98 -9.03 5.54
CA ALA A 144 -13.51 -10.21 4.87
C ALA A 144 -14.62 -9.86 3.86
N GLY A 145 -15.52 -8.94 4.23
CA GLY A 145 -16.55 -8.42 3.33
C GLY A 145 -15.95 -7.71 2.13
N THR A 146 -14.95 -6.85 2.33
CA THR A 146 -14.23 -6.17 1.25
C THR A 146 -13.56 -7.17 0.31
N GLY A 147 -12.85 -8.17 0.84
CA GLY A 147 -12.26 -9.24 0.04
C GLY A 147 -13.30 -9.99 -0.81
N THR A 148 -14.46 -10.32 -0.23
CA THR A 148 -15.55 -10.99 -0.94
C THR A 148 -16.10 -10.12 -2.08
N VAL A 149 -16.31 -8.82 -1.84
CA VAL A 149 -16.74 -7.87 -2.87
C VAL A 149 -15.71 -7.76 -3.99
N CYS A 150 -14.41 -7.72 -3.65
CA CYS A 150 -13.34 -7.70 -4.64
C CYS A 150 -13.31 -8.98 -5.50
N ILE A 151 -13.58 -10.16 -4.92
CA ILE A 151 -13.73 -11.41 -5.70
C ILE A 151 -14.90 -11.29 -6.68
N ALA A 152 -16.06 -10.88 -6.19
CA ALA A 152 -17.25 -10.73 -7.04
C ALA A 152 -16.97 -9.73 -8.20
N ALA A 153 -16.35 -8.59 -7.90
CA ALA A 153 -15.94 -7.61 -8.88
C ALA A 153 -14.94 -8.19 -9.90
N ALA A 154 -13.95 -8.96 -9.44
CA ALA A 154 -12.94 -9.60 -10.29
C ALA A 154 -13.58 -10.59 -11.29
N VAL A 155 -14.52 -11.40 -10.81
CA VAL A 155 -15.26 -12.36 -11.66
C VAL A 155 -16.11 -11.62 -12.69
N PHE A 156 -16.86 -10.60 -12.25
CA PHE A 156 -17.74 -9.83 -13.12
C PHE A 156 -16.98 -9.04 -14.18
N THR A 157 -15.89 -8.39 -13.78
CA THR A 157 -15.06 -7.54 -14.68
C THR A 157 -13.97 -8.31 -15.41
N ARG A 158 -13.76 -9.59 -15.09
CA ARG A 158 -12.66 -10.44 -15.58
C ARG A 158 -11.26 -9.81 -15.32
N ARG A 159 -11.12 -9.02 -14.26
CA ARG A 159 -9.87 -8.36 -13.86
C ARG A 159 -9.14 -9.19 -12.80
N TRP A 160 -8.23 -10.06 -13.24
CA TRP A 160 -7.48 -10.98 -12.36
C TRP A 160 -6.65 -10.28 -11.28
N GLY A 161 -6.21 -9.05 -11.51
CA GLY A 161 -5.50 -8.25 -10.48
C GLY A 161 -6.36 -8.01 -9.23
N LEU A 162 -7.68 -7.80 -9.39
CA LEU A 162 -8.61 -7.69 -8.25
C LEU A 162 -8.78 -9.02 -7.53
N ALA A 163 -8.73 -10.15 -8.25
CA ALA A 163 -8.80 -11.47 -7.64
C ALA A 163 -7.57 -11.74 -6.76
N LEU A 164 -6.37 -11.41 -7.25
CA LEU A 164 -5.13 -11.55 -6.47
C LEU A 164 -5.15 -10.69 -5.20
N LEU A 165 -5.59 -9.43 -5.31
CA LEU A 165 -5.76 -8.53 -4.16
C LEU A 165 -6.74 -9.13 -3.14
N ALA A 166 -7.89 -9.65 -3.62
CA ALA A 166 -8.91 -10.23 -2.76
C ALA A 166 -8.42 -11.49 -2.05
N VAL A 167 -7.70 -12.37 -2.75
CA VAL A 167 -7.09 -13.58 -2.16
C VAL A 167 -6.09 -13.18 -1.09
N TRP A 168 -5.26 -12.17 -1.33
CA TRP A 168 -4.31 -11.68 -0.35
C TRP A 168 -5.01 -11.12 0.91
N ILE A 169 -6.03 -10.28 0.74
CA ILE A 169 -6.84 -9.75 1.87
C ILE A 169 -7.43 -10.90 2.69
N LEU A 170 -8.02 -11.90 2.04
CA LEU A 170 -8.67 -13.02 2.74
C LEU A 170 -7.66 -13.95 3.41
N ALA A 171 -6.52 -14.20 2.77
CA ALA A 171 -5.44 -15.01 3.36
C ALA A 171 -4.93 -14.39 4.66
N GLU A 172 -4.77 -13.06 4.70
CA GLU A 172 -4.34 -12.34 5.90
C GLU A 172 -5.32 -12.50 7.07
N GLN A 173 -6.65 -12.58 6.78
CA GLN A 173 -7.66 -12.80 7.81
C GLN A 173 -7.59 -14.22 8.42
N LEU A 174 -6.98 -15.19 7.74
CA LEU A 174 -6.83 -16.56 8.23
C LEU A 174 -5.60 -16.72 9.12
N THR A 175 -4.60 -15.85 8.97
CA THR A 175 -3.33 -15.90 9.70
C THR A 175 -3.29 -14.96 10.91
N ALA A 176 -4.18 -14.00 11.00
CA ALA A 176 -4.35 -13.03 12.09
C ALA A 176 -5.39 -13.49 13.11
#